data_c41067a4288930130375fc2e3a5724d4
#
_entry.id   c41067a4288930130375fc2e3a5724d4
#
_cell.length_a   1.000
_cell.length_b   1.000
_cell.length_c   1.000
_cell.angle_alpha   90.00
_cell.angle_beta   90.00
_cell.angle_gamma   90.00
#
_symmetry.space_group_name_H-M   'P 1'
#
loop_
_entity.id
_entity.type
_entity.pdbx_description
1 polymer ?
#
loop_
_entity_poly.entity_id
_entity_poly.type
_entity_poly.pdbx_seq_one_letter_code
_entity_poly.pdbx_strand_id
1 'polypeptide(L)'
;MRVACLIPAYNEAARIGAVLSVVLGHPSIGRVLVVDDGSTDGTAEVARAAGAEVLALPRNGGKTAAVAAGIAALEARWILMLDSDLQGLDRAAVSALLAPVLCGEAEVAISLRGNAPLLWRLIGLDYISGERVLPRAQIARHGPALTALPRFGIEVFLNRLWIADGCRVAVVRWPGVASPPKAQKRGLWRGIRADLAMLADIFRTIPAPEALHQIRALRRQSRGPLPQPRHQAG
;
A
#
# COMPACT_ATOMS: atom_id res chain seq x y z
N MET A 1 -9.52 11.29 14.97
CA MET A 1 -8.29 10.57 14.62
C MET A 1 -7.91 10.90 13.19
N ARG A 2 -6.61 11.17 12.90
CA ARG A 2 -6.20 11.62 11.57
C ARG A 2 -5.81 10.49 10.63
N VAL A 3 -5.06 9.49 11.10
CA VAL A 3 -4.57 8.35 10.31
C VAL A 3 -4.97 7.02 10.95
N ALA A 4 -5.48 6.08 10.15
CA ALA A 4 -5.61 4.67 10.51
C ALA A 4 -4.69 3.83 9.64
N CYS A 5 -3.99 2.87 10.24
CA CYS A 5 -3.17 1.89 9.54
C CYS A 5 -4.02 0.67 9.23
N LEU A 6 -4.03 0.26 7.96
CA LEU A 6 -4.73 -0.92 7.45
C LEU A 6 -3.71 -1.93 6.94
N ILE A 7 -3.72 -3.13 7.52
CA ILE A 7 -2.80 -4.21 7.20
C ILE A 7 -3.60 -5.46 6.79
N PRO A 8 -3.76 -5.74 5.49
CA PRO A 8 -4.31 -7.02 5.05
C PRO A 8 -3.27 -8.11 5.30
N ALA A 9 -3.68 -9.25 5.87
CA ALA A 9 -2.80 -10.35 6.19
C ALA A 9 -3.43 -11.70 5.85
N TYR A 10 -2.62 -12.64 5.32
CA TYR A 10 -3.01 -14.03 5.09
C TYR A 10 -1.82 -14.95 5.29
N ASN A 11 -1.87 -15.76 6.36
CA ASN A 11 -0.80 -16.68 6.76
C ASN A 11 0.55 -15.96 6.96
N GLU A 12 0.54 -14.94 7.83
CA GLU A 12 1.67 -14.07 8.13
C GLU A 12 2.05 -14.06 9.63
N ALA A 13 1.65 -15.09 10.40
CA ALA A 13 1.91 -15.17 11.84
C ALA A 13 3.40 -14.96 12.19
N ALA A 14 4.31 -15.48 11.36
CA ALA A 14 5.75 -15.38 11.59
C ALA A 14 6.32 -13.97 11.34
N ARG A 15 5.62 -13.09 10.64
CA ARG A 15 6.17 -11.80 10.15
C ARG A 15 5.40 -10.58 10.63
N ILE A 16 4.10 -10.69 10.81
CA ILE A 16 3.21 -9.54 11.10
C ILE A 16 3.63 -8.80 12.38
N GLY A 17 4.17 -9.50 13.37
CA GLY A 17 4.62 -8.90 14.63
C GLY A 17 5.68 -7.82 14.44
N ALA A 18 6.58 -7.98 13.47
CA ALA A 18 7.61 -6.99 13.16
C ALA A 18 7.01 -5.69 12.61
N VAL A 19 5.99 -5.77 11.75
CA VAL A 19 5.28 -4.59 11.22
C VAL A 19 4.48 -3.92 12.33
N LEU A 20 3.75 -4.70 13.14
CA LEU A 20 2.93 -4.18 14.22
C LEU A 20 3.75 -3.44 15.29
N SER A 21 4.95 -3.92 15.65
CA SER A 21 5.83 -3.27 16.63
C SER A 21 6.25 -1.85 16.21
N VAL A 22 6.21 -1.54 14.93
CA VAL A 22 6.55 -0.22 14.38
C VAL A 22 5.35 0.71 14.37
N VAL A 23 4.17 0.21 13.96
CA VAL A 23 2.99 1.07 13.76
C VAL A 23 2.17 1.27 15.03
N LEU A 24 2.19 0.30 15.94
CA LEU A 24 1.57 0.44 17.25
C LEU A 24 2.32 1.48 18.09
N GLY A 25 1.59 2.44 18.62
CA GLY A 25 2.18 3.57 19.36
C GLY A 25 2.94 4.58 18.49
N HIS A 26 2.81 4.55 17.17
CA HIS A 26 3.32 5.61 16.30
C HIS A 26 2.49 6.90 16.49
N PRO A 27 3.14 8.09 16.70
CA PRO A 27 2.43 9.31 17.14
C PRO A 27 1.39 9.82 16.13
N SER A 28 1.57 9.51 14.84
CA SER A 28 0.63 9.94 13.79
C SER A 28 -0.48 8.93 13.50
N ILE A 29 -0.41 7.70 14.06
CA ILE A 29 -1.37 6.62 13.83
C ILE A 29 -2.28 6.49 15.04
N GLY A 30 -3.58 6.67 14.83
CA GLY A 30 -4.57 6.57 15.92
C GLY A 30 -5.21 5.19 16.06
N ARG A 31 -5.25 4.41 14.96
CA ARG A 31 -5.80 3.05 14.93
C ARG A 31 -4.94 2.16 14.04
N VAL A 32 -4.77 0.90 14.44
CA VAL A 32 -4.13 -0.13 13.63
C VAL A 32 -5.11 -1.27 13.48
N LEU A 33 -5.60 -1.51 12.26
CA LEU A 33 -6.51 -2.58 11.92
C LEU A 33 -5.80 -3.60 11.04
N VAL A 34 -5.69 -4.81 11.53
CA VAL A 34 -5.31 -5.99 10.74
C VAL A 34 -6.58 -6.63 10.20
N VAL A 35 -6.65 -6.83 8.91
CA VAL A 35 -7.71 -7.64 8.29
C VAL A 35 -7.11 -9.00 7.96
N ASP A 36 -7.47 -9.98 8.78
CA ASP A 36 -7.06 -11.36 8.58
C ASP A 36 -7.97 -12.02 7.53
N ASP A 37 -7.40 -12.34 6.38
CA ASP A 37 -8.11 -12.87 5.22
C ASP A 37 -8.30 -14.40 5.30
N GLY A 38 -8.79 -14.87 6.47
CA GLY A 38 -9.07 -16.29 6.70
C GLY A 38 -7.79 -17.13 6.86
N SER A 39 -6.83 -16.64 7.63
CA SER A 39 -5.59 -17.38 7.94
C SER A 39 -5.84 -18.64 8.75
N THR A 40 -4.93 -19.61 8.61
CA THR A 40 -4.94 -20.89 9.33
C THR A 40 -3.71 -21.10 10.22
N ASP A 41 -2.79 -20.11 10.28
CA ASP A 41 -1.49 -20.21 10.95
C ASP A 41 -1.41 -19.42 12.27
N GLY A 42 -2.52 -18.86 12.76
CA GLY A 42 -2.53 -18.05 13.99
C GLY A 42 -2.20 -16.57 13.76
N THR A 43 -2.25 -16.06 12.53
CA THR A 43 -2.01 -14.64 12.20
C THR A 43 -2.89 -13.70 13.04
N ALA A 44 -4.19 -13.99 13.15
CA ALA A 44 -5.13 -13.17 13.91
C ALA A 44 -4.80 -13.11 15.41
N GLU A 45 -4.38 -14.23 15.98
CA GLU A 45 -4.01 -14.36 17.39
C GLU A 45 -2.74 -13.55 17.68
N VAL A 46 -1.73 -13.66 16.82
CA VAL A 46 -0.49 -12.87 16.92
C VAL A 46 -0.79 -11.37 16.85
N ALA A 47 -1.66 -10.96 15.93
CA ALA A 47 -2.03 -9.54 15.78
C ALA A 47 -2.78 -9.01 17.01
N ARG A 48 -3.73 -9.77 17.58
CA ARG A 48 -4.44 -9.39 18.81
C ARG A 48 -3.51 -9.31 20.01
N ALA A 49 -2.62 -10.29 20.15
CA ALA A 49 -1.64 -10.33 21.24
C ALA A 49 -0.67 -9.14 21.18
N ALA A 50 -0.35 -8.63 19.98
CA ALA A 50 0.42 -7.42 19.81
C ALA A 50 -0.34 -6.12 20.16
N GLY A 51 -1.67 -6.17 20.31
CA GLY A 51 -2.51 -5.01 20.62
C GLY A 51 -3.17 -4.34 19.41
N ALA A 52 -3.15 -4.97 18.24
CA ALA A 52 -3.86 -4.48 17.06
C ALA A 52 -5.35 -4.84 17.12
N GLU A 53 -6.19 -3.99 16.52
CA GLU A 53 -7.55 -4.37 16.20
C GLU A 53 -7.53 -5.41 15.06
N VAL A 54 -8.37 -6.45 15.15
CA VAL A 54 -8.41 -7.51 14.15
C VAL A 54 -9.82 -7.73 13.62
N LEU A 55 -9.98 -7.63 12.31
CA LEU A 55 -11.17 -8.05 11.57
C LEU A 55 -10.82 -9.37 10.87
N ALA A 56 -11.35 -10.50 11.38
CA ALA A 56 -11.15 -11.79 10.77
C ALA A 56 -12.26 -12.08 9.75
N LEU A 57 -11.87 -12.41 8.51
CA LEU A 57 -12.80 -12.83 7.47
C LEU A 57 -13.01 -14.36 7.54
N PRO A 58 -14.19 -14.86 7.20
CA PRO A 58 -14.52 -16.29 7.35
C PRO A 58 -13.75 -17.19 6.37
N ARG A 59 -13.21 -16.64 5.30
CA ARG A 59 -12.46 -17.35 4.26
C ARG A 59 -11.54 -16.41 3.50
N ASN A 60 -10.51 -16.94 2.86
CA ASN A 60 -9.65 -16.17 1.97
C ASN A 60 -10.42 -15.62 0.77
N GLY A 61 -10.47 -14.31 0.67
CA GLY A 61 -11.07 -13.54 -0.43
C GLY A 61 -10.03 -12.79 -1.26
N GLY A 62 -8.76 -12.81 -0.84
CA GLY A 62 -7.64 -12.08 -1.43
C GLY A 62 -7.47 -10.66 -0.89
N LYS A 63 -6.29 -10.10 -1.13
CA LYS A 63 -5.88 -8.77 -0.61
C LYS A 63 -6.93 -7.69 -0.85
N THR A 64 -7.55 -7.67 -2.02
CA THR A 64 -8.55 -6.66 -2.37
C THR A 64 -9.80 -6.75 -1.50
N ALA A 65 -10.30 -7.96 -1.23
CA ALA A 65 -11.44 -8.19 -0.35
C ALA A 65 -11.11 -7.76 1.09
N ALA A 66 -9.92 -8.12 1.58
CA ALA A 66 -9.44 -7.71 2.90
C ALA A 66 -9.34 -6.17 3.02
N VAL A 67 -8.78 -5.51 2.01
CA VAL A 67 -8.71 -4.03 1.98
C VAL A 67 -10.10 -3.42 1.96
N ALA A 68 -11.03 -3.93 1.14
CA ALA A 68 -12.40 -3.43 1.07
C ALA A 68 -13.12 -3.54 2.43
N ALA A 69 -12.99 -4.69 3.11
CA ALA A 69 -13.55 -4.91 4.43
C ALA A 69 -12.94 -3.94 5.47
N GLY A 70 -11.62 -3.74 5.44
CA GLY A 70 -10.94 -2.82 6.33
C GLY A 70 -11.33 -1.36 6.11
N ILE A 71 -11.48 -0.91 4.87
CA ILE A 71 -11.95 0.45 4.56
C ILE A 71 -13.38 0.68 5.06
N ALA A 72 -14.24 -0.32 4.97
CA ALA A 72 -15.61 -0.25 5.50
C ALA A 72 -15.64 -0.15 7.03
N ALA A 73 -14.73 -0.85 7.72
CA ALA A 73 -14.64 -0.89 9.19
C ALA A 73 -13.91 0.30 9.82
N LEU A 74 -13.13 1.05 9.04
CA LEU A 74 -12.32 2.16 9.55
C LEU A 74 -13.03 3.49 9.35
N GLU A 75 -12.98 4.33 10.41
CA GLU A 75 -13.32 5.75 10.33
C GLU A 75 -12.05 6.57 10.60
N ALA A 76 -11.51 7.18 9.54
CA ALA A 76 -10.33 8.02 9.59
C ALA A 76 -10.32 8.99 8.40
N ARG A 77 -9.59 10.08 8.51
CA ARG A 77 -9.37 10.98 7.36
C ARG A 77 -8.42 10.34 6.34
N TRP A 78 -7.35 9.72 6.85
CA TRP A 78 -6.28 9.13 6.06
C TRP A 78 -6.13 7.65 6.37
N ILE A 79 -5.88 6.85 5.36
CA ILE A 79 -5.51 5.45 5.50
C ILE A 79 -4.04 5.29 5.09
N LEU A 80 -3.26 4.72 6.00
CA LEU A 80 -1.95 4.14 5.71
C LEU A 80 -2.15 2.65 5.42
N MET A 81 -1.97 2.23 4.19
CA MET A 81 -1.92 0.80 3.84
C MET A 81 -0.49 0.29 3.95
N LEU A 82 -0.30 -0.87 4.57
CA LEU A 82 0.98 -1.57 4.67
C LEU A 82 0.81 -3.05 4.40
N ASP A 83 1.78 -3.66 3.74
CA ASP A 83 1.86 -5.11 3.65
C ASP A 83 2.31 -5.71 4.99
N SER A 84 1.81 -6.90 5.33
CA SER A 84 2.02 -7.57 6.63
C SER A 84 3.38 -8.23 6.79
N ASP A 85 4.17 -8.33 5.72
CA ASP A 85 5.43 -9.08 5.64
C ASP A 85 6.68 -8.20 5.46
N LEU A 86 6.57 -6.90 5.66
CA LEU A 86 7.67 -5.96 5.46
C LEU A 86 8.85 -6.24 6.41
N GLN A 87 10.05 -6.22 5.85
CA GLN A 87 11.32 -6.35 6.56
C GLN A 87 12.05 -5.01 6.60
N GLY A 88 12.70 -4.72 7.72
CA GLY A 88 13.47 -3.47 7.90
C GLY A 88 12.59 -2.21 7.99
N LEU A 89 11.27 -2.36 8.17
CA LEU A 89 10.39 -1.22 8.44
C LEU A 89 10.78 -0.61 9.79
N ASP A 90 10.82 0.72 9.86
CA ASP A 90 11.04 1.48 11.07
C ASP A 90 10.07 2.68 11.17
N ARG A 91 10.06 3.33 12.34
CA ARG A 91 9.19 4.49 12.57
C ARG A 91 9.53 5.67 11.68
N ALA A 92 10.80 5.84 11.32
CA ALA A 92 11.26 6.92 10.46
C ALA A 92 10.72 6.74 9.03
N ALA A 93 10.73 5.50 8.50
CA ALA A 93 10.13 5.17 7.20
C ALA A 93 8.63 5.46 7.19
N VAL A 94 7.90 5.03 8.23
CA VAL A 94 6.46 5.32 8.36
C VAL A 94 6.20 6.83 8.43
N SER A 95 6.96 7.56 9.25
CA SER A 95 6.85 9.02 9.34
C SER A 95 7.12 9.70 8.00
N ALA A 96 8.16 9.27 7.28
CA ALA A 96 8.51 9.82 5.97
C ALA A 96 7.38 9.62 4.93
N LEU A 97 6.69 8.45 4.95
CA LEU A 97 5.58 8.20 4.03
C LEU A 97 4.34 9.03 4.37
N LEU A 98 4.09 9.29 5.64
CA LEU A 98 2.95 10.09 6.12
C LEU A 98 3.17 11.60 5.91
N ALA A 99 4.40 12.09 6.07
CA ALA A 99 4.71 13.51 6.13
C ALA A 99 4.19 14.32 4.94
N PRO A 100 4.39 13.95 3.66
CA PRO A 100 3.93 14.75 2.53
C PRO A 100 2.42 14.96 2.52
N VAL A 101 1.66 13.95 2.99
CA VAL A 101 0.19 14.02 3.04
C VAL A 101 -0.28 14.83 4.25
N LEU A 102 0.33 14.63 5.41
CA LEU A 102 -0.05 15.34 6.63
C LEU A 102 0.31 16.83 6.59
N CYS A 103 1.41 17.19 5.89
CA CYS A 103 1.82 18.57 5.66
C CYS A 103 1.09 19.23 4.48
N GLY A 104 0.26 18.50 3.73
CA GLY A 104 -0.49 19.03 2.60
C GLY A 104 0.33 19.22 1.32
N GLU A 105 1.55 18.68 1.28
CA GLU A 105 2.43 18.72 0.10
C GLU A 105 1.94 17.79 -1.01
N ALA A 106 1.23 16.71 -0.65
CA ALA A 106 0.63 15.77 -1.58
C ALA A 106 -0.76 15.34 -1.09
N GLU A 107 -1.62 14.91 -2.01
CA GLU A 107 -2.89 14.29 -1.68
C GLU A 107 -2.76 12.80 -1.35
N VAL A 108 -1.74 12.14 -1.90
CA VAL A 108 -1.46 10.72 -1.72
C VAL A 108 0.04 10.46 -1.70
N ALA A 109 0.46 9.38 -1.07
CA ALA A 109 1.86 8.98 -1.05
C ALA A 109 2.01 7.47 -1.37
N ILE A 110 3.14 7.11 -1.95
CA ILE A 110 3.51 5.74 -2.29
C ILE A 110 4.97 5.49 -1.93
N SER A 111 5.29 4.31 -1.39
CA SER A 111 6.66 3.92 -1.11
C SER A 111 7.41 3.45 -2.37
N LEU A 112 8.72 3.65 -2.40
CA LEU A 112 9.64 2.99 -3.32
C LEU A 112 10.68 2.22 -2.49
N ARG A 113 10.47 0.92 -2.35
CA ARG A 113 11.30 0.04 -1.51
C ARG A 113 12.69 -0.18 -2.07
N GLY A 114 13.65 -0.51 -1.19
CA GLY A 114 15.03 -0.79 -1.57
C GLY A 114 15.16 -2.00 -2.49
N ASN A 115 14.31 -3.02 -2.33
CA ASN A 115 14.27 -4.22 -3.16
C ASN A 115 13.15 -4.22 -4.21
N ALA A 116 12.54 -3.06 -4.50
CA ALA A 116 11.62 -2.96 -5.63
C ALA A 116 12.31 -3.40 -6.94
N PRO A 117 11.59 -4.00 -7.89
CA PRO A 117 12.11 -4.39 -9.18
C PRO A 117 12.94 -3.29 -9.83
N LEU A 118 14.04 -3.68 -10.51
CA LEU A 118 14.99 -2.72 -11.09
C LEU A 118 14.28 -1.68 -11.97
N LEU A 119 13.31 -2.11 -12.76
CA LEU A 119 12.52 -1.23 -13.61
C LEU A 119 11.84 -0.12 -12.80
N TRP A 120 11.19 -0.43 -11.67
CA TRP A 120 10.53 0.57 -10.82
C TRP A 120 11.52 1.51 -10.16
N ARG A 121 12.69 1.00 -9.77
CA ARG A 121 13.77 1.82 -9.20
C ARG A 121 14.33 2.82 -10.23
N LEU A 122 14.50 2.40 -11.49
CA LEU A 122 14.94 3.26 -12.59
C LEU A 122 13.87 4.29 -12.98
N ILE A 123 12.61 3.86 -13.00
CA ILE A 123 11.48 4.74 -13.22
C ILE A 123 11.32 5.73 -12.05
N GLY A 124 11.74 5.37 -10.83
CA GLY A 124 11.57 6.17 -9.63
C GLY A 124 10.13 6.11 -9.09
N LEU A 125 9.39 5.03 -9.35
CA LEU A 125 8.03 4.80 -8.90
C LEU A 125 7.77 3.29 -8.81
N ASP A 126 7.42 2.79 -7.63
CA ASP A 126 6.93 1.41 -7.48
C ASP A 126 5.42 1.38 -7.79
N TYR A 127 5.09 1.13 -9.04
CA TYR A 127 3.73 1.17 -9.59
C TYR A 127 2.75 0.24 -8.86
N ILE A 128 3.23 -0.84 -8.29
CA ILE A 128 2.45 -1.86 -7.60
C ILE A 128 2.78 -1.94 -6.10
N SER A 129 3.46 -0.94 -5.54
CA SER A 129 3.68 -0.90 -4.10
C SER A 129 2.36 -0.99 -3.33
N GLY A 130 2.32 -1.83 -2.30
CA GLY A 130 1.20 -1.95 -1.37
C GLY A 130 1.20 -0.88 -0.30
N GLU A 131 2.34 -0.22 -0.07
CA GLU A 131 2.50 0.79 0.98
C GLU A 131 2.11 2.16 0.43
N ARG A 132 0.98 2.67 0.92
CA ARG A 132 0.33 3.87 0.41
C ARG A 132 -0.35 4.68 1.50
N VAL A 133 -0.38 5.99 1.33
CA VAL A 133 -1.23 6.89 2.12
C VAL A 133 -2.24 7.55 1.20
N LEU A 134 -3.51 7.49 1.58
CA LEU A 134 -4.60 8.04 0.77
C LEU A 134 -5.77 8.52 1.64
N PRO A 135 -6.61 9.45 1.13
CA PRO A 135 -7.85 9.83 1.80
C PRO A 135 -8.83 8.64 1.83
N ARG A 136 -9.36 8.30 3.02
CA ARG A 136 -10.36 7.24 3.12
C ARG A 136 -11.58 7.50 2.21
N ALA A 137 -12.05 8.74 2.17
CA ALA A 137 -13.21 9.12 1.39
C ALA A 137 -13.04 8.82 -0.12
N GLN A 138 -11.81 8.85 -0.64
CA GLN A 138 -11.52 8.57 -2.04
C GLN A 138 -11.81 7.11 -2.41
N ILE A 139 -11.49 6.16 -1.51
CA ILE A 139 -11.68 4.74 -1.78
C ILE A 139 -13.04 4.24 -1.27
N ALA A 140 -13.55 4.77 -0.16
CA ALA A 140 -14.79 4.31 0.45
C ALA A 140 -16.02 4.43 -0.47
N ARG A 141 -16.05 5.45 -1.32
CA ARG A 141 -17.12 5.65 -2.33
C ARG A 141 -17.18 4.56 -3.40
N HIS A 142 -16.15 3.72 -3.48
CA HIS A 142 -16.03 2.66 -4.48
C HIS A 142 -16.15 1.24 -3.88
N GLY A 143 -16.64 1.11 -2.64
CA GLY A 143 -16.73 -0.16 -1.92
C GLY A 143 -17.21 -1.36 -2.74
N PRO A 144 -18.36 -1.28 -3.44
CA PRO A 144 -18.86 -2.39 -4.26
C PRO A 144 -17.92 -2.77 -5.43
N ALA A 145 -17.24 -1.79 -6.03
CA ALA A 145 -16.32 -2.04 -7.14
C ALA A 145 -15.04 -2.75 -6.68
N LEU A 146 -14.62 -2.52 -5.43
CA LEU A 146 -13.40 -3.13 -4.90
C LEU A 146 -13.51 -4.65 -4.80
N THR A 147 -14.66 -5.19 -4.44
CA THR A 147 -14.86 -6.63 -4.27
C THR A 147 -14.80 -7.42 -5.58
N ALA A 148 -14.97 -6.75 -6.72
CA ALA A 148 -14.93 -7.35 -8.05
C ALA A 148 -13.54 -7.31 -8.72
N LEU A 149 -12.52 -6.72 -8.07
CA LEU A 149 -11.19 -6.54 -8.66
C LEU A 149 -10.38 -7.84 -8.66
N PRO A 150 -9.61 -8.12 -9.73
CA PRO A 150 -8.70 -9.25 -9.80
C PRO A 150 -7.46 -9.07 -8.90
N ARG A 151 -6.59 -10.08 -8.85
CA ARG A 151 -5.27 -10.01 -8.21
C ARG A 151 -4.48 -8.78 -8.69
N PHE A 152 -3.77 -8.07 -7.79
CA PHE A 152 -3.17 -6.75 -8.02
C PHE A 152 -4.16 -5.65 -8.42
N GLY A 153 -5.46 -5.95 -8.37
CA GLY A 153 -6.49 -5.01 -8.80
C GLY A 153 -6.56 -3.76 -7.96
N ILE A 154 -6.26 -3.86 -6.65
CA ILE A 154 -6.36 -2.70 -5.75
C ILE A 154 -5.32 -1.62 -6.07
N GLU A 155 -4.06 -2.00 -6.34
CA GLU A 155 -3.01 -1.05 -6.65
C GLU A 155 -3.28 -0.32 -7.97
N VAL A 156 -3.68 -1.08 -9.00
CA VAL A 156 -4.05 -0.54 -10.31
C VAL A 156 -5.29 0.34 -10.22
N PHE A 157 -6.29 -0.08 -9.45
CA PHE A 157 -7.50 0.69 -9.22
C PHE A 157 -7.21 2.03 -8.53
N LEU A 158 -6.40 2.02 -7.48
CA LEU A 158 -5.98 3.25 -6.80
C LEU A 158 -5.20 4.17 -7.74
N ASN A 159 -4.33 3.63 -8.58
CA ASN A 159 -3.60 4.40 -9.58
C ASN A 159 -4.56 5.12 -10.56
N ARG A 160 -5.62 4.41 -11.03
CA ARG A 160 -6.67 5.01 -11.87
C ARG A 160 -7.39 6.16 -11.17
N LEU A 161 -7.77 5.97 -9.92
CA LEU A 161 -8.41 7.01 -9.12
C LEU A 161 -7.52 8.24 -8.96
N TRP A 162 -6.25 8.04 -8.61
CA TRP A 162 -5.31 9.14 -8.43
C TRP A 162 -5.05 9.93 -9.71
N ILE A 163 -5.00 9.22 -10.86
CA ILE A 163 -4.85 9.85 -12.17
C ILE A 163 -6.10 10.63 -12.53
N ALA A 164 -7.28 10.04 -12.37
CA ALA A 164 -8.57 10.67 -12.70
C ALA A 164 -8.85 11.91 -11.83
N ASP A 165 -8.52 11.83 -10.54
CA ASP A 165 -8.69 12.94 -9.59
C ASP A 165 -7.57 13.99 -9.69
N GLY A 166 -6.55 13.78 -10.55
CA GLY A 166 -5.41 14.68 -10.69
C GLY A 166 -4.58 14.84 -9.43
N CYS A 167 -4.52 13.80 -8.57
CA CYS A 167 -3.84 13.85 -7.28
C CYS A 167 -2.34 14.13 -7.43
N ARG A 168 -1.80 14.99 -6.57
CA ARG A 168 -0.35 15.08 -6.37
C ARG A 168 0.11 13.85 -5.59
N VAL A 169 1.09 13.14 -6.17
CA VAL A 169 1.60 11.88 -5.63
C VAL A 169 3.00 12.12 -5.05
N ALA A 170 3.19 11.89 -3.77
CA ALA A 170 4.53 11.82 -3.19
C ALA A 170 5.09 10.41 -3.35
N VAL A 171 6.30 10.30 -3.91
CA VAL A 171 7.04 9.04 -3.95
C VAL A 171 8.15 9.09 -2.90
N VAL A 172 8.04 8.25 -1.88
CA VAL A 172 8.95 8.22 -0.74
C VAL A 172 9.87 7.00 -0.84
N ARG A 173 11.17 7.24 -0.89
CA ARG A 173 12.16 6.16 -0.97
C ARG A 173 12.37 5.50 0.39
N TRP A 174 12.29 4.17 0.39
CA TRP A 174 12.51 3.30 1.55
C TRP A 174 13.68 2.34 1.31
N PRO A 175 14.93 2.84 1.32
CA PRO A 175 16.09 2.02 0.95
C PRO A 175 16.32 0.83 1.89
N GLY A 176 15.95 0.97 3.18
CA GLY A 176 16.08 -0.07 4.20
C GLY A 176 14.90 -1.04 4.28
N VAL A 177 13.78 -0.78 3.56
CA VAL A 177 12.58 -1.61 3.63
C VAL A 177 12.48 -2.53 2.43
N ALA A 178 12.14 -3.79 2.70
CA ALA A 178 12.01 -4.82 1.68
C ALA A 178 10.78 -5.70 1.95
N SER A 179 10.18 -6.27 0.90
CA SER A 179 9.32 -7.44 1.03
C SER A 179 10.15 -8.72 0.91
N PRO A 180 9.77 -9.80 1.60
CA PRO A 180 10.46 -11.08 1.48
C PRO A 180 10.51 -11.53 0.03
N PRO A 181 11.65 -12.08 -0.43
CA PRO A 181 11.72 -12.64 -1.77
C PRO A 181 10.73 -13.82 -1.87
N LYS A 182 9.80 -13.76 -2.82
CA LYS A 182 8.91 -14.88 -3.13
C LYS A 182 9.77 -16.05 -3.62
N ALA A 183 10.10 -16.98 -2.72
CA ALA A 183 11.02 -18.10 -2.85
C ALA A 183 12.49 -17.68 -3.10
N GLN A 184 13.37 -18.03 -2.16
CA GLN A 184 14.83 -17.94 -2.32
C GLN A 184 15.27 -18.67 -3.58
N LYS A 185 15.65 -17.94 -4.61
CA LYS A 185 16.34 -18.51 -5.78
C LYS A 185 17.49 -17.61 -6.22
N ARG A 186 18.66 -18.20 -6.11
CA ARG A 186 20.00 -17.64 -6.38
C ARG A 186 20.18 -17.25 -7.86
N GLY A 187 20.76 -16.06 -8.13
CA GLY A 187 21.35 -15.66 -9.40
C GLY A 187 20.68 -14.49 -10.12
N LEU A 188 21.49 -13.59 -10.71
CA LEU A 188 21.08 -12.36 -11.41
C LEU A 188 20.03 -12.60 -12.52
N TRP A 189 20.19 -13.68 -13.28
CA TRP A 189 19.26 -14.09 -14.35
C TRP A 189 17.87 -14.48 -13.84
N ARG A 190 17.75 -14.92 -12.59
CA ARG A 190 16.47 -15.27 -11.98
C ARG A 190 15.71 -14.06 -11.47
N GLY A 191 16.41 -12.99 -11.08
CA GLY A 191 15.77 -11.70 -10.77
C GLY A 191 15.06 -11.11 -11.97
N ILE A 192 15.70 -11.07 -13.13
CA ILE A 192 15.11 -10.59 -14.38
C ILE A 192 13.89 -11.45 -14.79
N ARG A 193 13.98 -12.78 -14.66
CA ARG A 193 12.82 -13.65 -14.94
C ARG A 193 11.67 -13.46 -13.97
N ALA A 194 11.95 -13.17 -12.70
CA ALA A 194 10.93 -12.87 -11.70
C ALA A 194 10.25 -11.51 -11.98
N ASP A 195 11.02 -10.50 -12.38
CA ASP A 195 10.51 -9.21 -12.81
C ASP A 195 9.65 -9.32 -14.08
N LEU A 196 10.07 -10.12 -15.05
CA LEU A 196 9.29 -10.41 -16.27
C LEU A 196 8.00 -11.17 -15.95
N ALA A 197 8.04 -12.15 -15.05
CA ALA A 197 6.85 -12.87 -14.61
C ALA A 197 5.85 -11.94 -13.91
N MET A 198 6.34 -11.04 -13.06
CA MET A 198 5.52 -10.03 -12.40
C MET A 198 4.89 -9.05 -13.40
N LEU A 199 5.67 -8.57 -14.39
CA LEU A 199 5.14 -7.74 -15.48
C LEU A 199 4.07 -8.48 -16.28
N ALA A 200 4.28 -9.78 -16.58
CA ALA A 200 3.29 -10.60 -17.23
C ALA A 200 1.99 -10.72 -16.41
N ASP A 201 2.08 -10.85 -15.08
CA ASP A 201 0.92 -10.87 -14.19
C ASP A 201 0.18 -9.51 -14.15
N ILE A 202 0.92 -8.41 -14.16
CA ILE A 202 0.33 -7.07 -14.31
C ILE A 202 -0.38 -6.93 -15.65
N PHE A 203 0.26 -7.36 -16.76
CA PHE A 203 -0.33 -7.27 -18.10
C PHE A 203 -1.49 -8.25 -18.34
N ARG A 204 -1.63 -9.30 -17.52
CA ARG A 204 -2.86 -10.10 -17.46
C ARG A 204 -4.00 -9.38 -16.75
N THR A 205 -3.66 -8.45 -15.85
CA THR A 205 -4.65 -7.67 -15.09
C THR A 205 -5.12 -6.45 -15.86
N ILE A 206 -4.20 -5.80 -16.60
CA ILE A 206 -4.50 -4.62 -17.43
C ILE A 206 -3.69 -4.66 -18.74
N PRO A 207 -4.22 -4.10 -19.85
CA PRO A 207 -3.49 -3.96 -21.10
C PRO A 207 -2.18 -3.16 -20.92
N ALA A 208 -1.11 -3.59 -21.59
CA ALA A 208 0.19 -2.93 -21.51
C ALA A 208 0.16 -1.42 -21.84
N PRO A 209 -0.59 -0.95 -22.86
CA PRO A 209 -0.72 0.49 -23.12
C PRO A 209 -1.29 1.28 -21.95
N GLU A 210 -2.27 0.70 -21.24
CA GLU A 210 -2.86 1.33 -20.06
C GLU A 210 -1.87 1.41 -18.91
N ALA A 211 -1.14 0.32 -18.62
CA ALA A 211 -0.09 0.34 -17.59
C ALA A 211 0.96 1.42 -17.87
N LEU A 212 1.42 1.54 -19.12
CA LEU A 212 2.35 2.58 -19.54
C LEU A 212 1.76 3.98 -19.41
N HIS A 213 0.49 4.16 -19.75
CA HIS A 213 -0.21 5.44 -19.56
C HIS A 213 -0.25 5.81 -18.07
N GLN A 214 -0.66 4.89 -17.20
CA GLN A 214 -0.73 5.13 -15.75
C GLN A 214 0.64 5.46 -15.15
N ILE A 215 1.69 4.73 -15.51
CA ILE A 215 3.06 5.01 -15.06
C ILE A 215 3.50 6.41 -15.46
N ARG A 216 3.26 6.81 -16.71
CA ARG A 216 3.61 8.15 -17.22
C ARG A 216 2.82 9.25 -16.50
N ALA A 217 1.52 9.03 -16.30
CA ALA A 217 0.65 9.98 -15.62
C ALA A 217 1.07 10.16 -14.16
N LEU A 218 1.25 9.09 -13.40
CA LEU A 218 1.71 9.14 -12.01
C LEU A 218 3.08 9.81 -11.87
N ARG A 219 4.02 9.56 -12.78
CA ARG A 219 5.31 10.26 -12.80
C ARG A 219 5.18 11.76 -13.04
N ARG A 220 4.25 12.19 -13.89
CA ARG A 220 3.99 13.62 -14.09
C ARG A 220 3.40 14.23 -12.81
N GLN A 221 2.43 13.56 -12.19
CA GLN A 221 1.81 13.99 -10.94
C GLN A 221 2.78 13.99 -9.74
N SER A 222 3.84 13.15 -9.78
CA SER A 222 4.87 13.14 -8.73
C SER A 222 5.97 14.22 -8.91
N ARG A 223 6.03 14.88 -10.06
CA ARG A 223 7.05 15.89 -10.40
C ARG A 223 6.46 17.31 -10.53
N GLY A 224 5.14 17.44 -10.41
CA GLY A 224 4.46 18.72 -10.53
C GLY A 224 4.88 19.70 -9.43
N PRO A 225 4.87 21.03 -9.70
CA PRO A 225 5.10 22.02 -8.67
C PRO A 225 4.06 21.88 -7.56
N LEU A 226 4.49 22.12 -6.32
CA LEU A 226 3.61 22.19 -5.17
C LEU A 226 2.53 23.25 -5.44
N PRO A 227 1.22 22.93 -5.44
CA PRO A 227 0.20 23.95 -5.52
C PRO A 227 0.23 24.77 -4.25
N GLN A 228 -0.04 26.06 -4.41
CA GLN A 228 -0.26 26.94 -3.28
C GLN A 228 -1.43 26.41 -2.42
N PRO A 229 -1.35 26.55 -1.08
CA PRO A 229 -2.44 26.10 -0.21
C PRO A 229 -3.73 26.79 -0.66
N ARG A 230 -4.76 25.98 -0.95
CA ARG A 230 -6.10 26.52 -1.19
C ARG A 230 -6.52 27.16 0.12
N HIS A 231 -6.57 28.50 0.16
CA HIS A 231 -7.25 29.22 1.21
C HIS A 231 -8.69 28.67 1.25
N GLN A 232 -9.01 27.95 2.33
CA GLN A 232 -10.41 27.64 2.64
C GLN A 232 -11.04 29.02 2.92
N ALA A 233 -11.79 29.53 1.95
CA ALA A 233 -12.72 30.62 2.19
C ALA A 233 -13.75 30.09 3.19
N GLY A 234 -13.96 30.87 4.24
CA GLY A 234 -14.70 30.62 5.46
C GLY A 234 -16.15 30.16 5.31
#